data_297974ad7b26e11cdcd61da63bfb9d28
#
_entry.id   297974ad7b26e11cdcd61da63bfb9d28
#
_cell.length_a   1.000
_cell.length_b   1.000
_cell.length_c   1.000
_cell.angle_alpha   90.00
_cell.angle_beta   90.00
_cell.angle_gamma   90.00
#
_symmetry.space_group_name_H-M   'P 1'
#
loop_
_entity.id
_entity.type
_entity.pdbx_description
1 polymer ?
#
loop_
_entity_poly.entity_id
_entity_poly.type
_entity_poly.pdbx_seq_one_letter_code
_entity_poly.pdbx_strand_id
1 'polypeptide(L)'
;MRIAGFRLLVFVVVCVSILSMSTQAQNRGVYPLGMSATNSGVTPAPGFTYVNQLLFYSRDHAKDDAGHTLTVTGENYVLMDMNTLAWVSKEKFLGGANFSAVATLPFARNNLTSDIQGNISGGGGFADSYYMPFILGWNRERVAIRAIYGFLAPTGRFVAGGNDNVGSGYWTNTVSSGQTFYLKENKRLVLSAFQMYEFHGVQEGTGINPGETFDLDYSMMGSLLRTNSFQLQAGLVGYEQRQTTATKGPGISETASMDRYAVNALGFAVTSAFPKHKASVGLKYFKEFADRSTFQGYSVQFSGSISF
;
A
#
# COMPACT_ATOMS: atom_id res chain seq x y z
N MET A 1 35.02 46.28 -10.20
CA MET A 1 33.92 46.13 -9.21
C MET A 1 32.58 45.58 -9.75
N ARG A 2 32.37 45.47 -11.08
CA ARG A 2 31.10 44.94 -11.66
C ARG A 2 31.03 43.40 -11.84
N ILE A 3 32.16 42.71 -11.85
CA ILE A 3 32.19 41.23 -12.09
C ILE A 3 31.92 40.42 -10.82
N ALA A 4 32.24 40.92 -9.63
CA ALA A 4 32.00 40.23 -8.37
C ALA A 4 30.52 40.21 -8.00
N GLY A 5 29.76 41.30 -8.31
CA GLY A 5 28.32 41.39 -8.05
C GLY A 5 27.50 40.42 -8.92
N PHE A 6 27.92 40.20 -10.17
CA PHE A 6 27.22 39.29 -11.08
C PHE A 6 27.40 37.80 -10.68
N ARG A 7 28.61 37.45 -10.21
CA ARG A 7 28.86 36.07 -9.71
C ARG A 7 28.11 35.79 -8.41
N LEU A 8 27.98 36.77 -7.52
CA LEU A 8 27.19 36.64 -6.30
C LEU A 8 25.70 36.52 -6.59
N LEU A 9 25.18 37.29 -7.56
CA LEU A 9 23.77 37.22 -7.95
C LEU A 9 23.42 35.86 -8.60
N VAL A 10 24.29 35.34 -9.46
CA VAL A 10 24.12 34.04 -10.08
C VAL A 10 24.18 32.93 -9.03
N PHE A 11 25.10 33.03 -8.05
CA PHE A 11 25.20 32.04 -6.96
C PHE A 11 23.95 32.07 -6.04
N VAL A 12 23.43 33.25 -5.72
CA VAL A 12 22.21 33.42 -4.95
C VAL A 12 20.98 32.89 -5.71
N VAL A 13 20.88 33.17 -7.02
CA VAL A 13 19.77 32.63 -7.85
C VAL A 13 19.86 31.12 -8.00
N VAL A 14 21.04 30.52 -8.14
CA VAL A 14 21.25 29.09 -8.17
C VAL A 14 20.92 28.45 -6.79
N CYS A 15 21.35 29.07 -5.68
CA CYS A 15 21.02 28.61 -4.34
C CYS A 15 19.51 28.73 -4.02
N VAL A 16 18.85 29.79 -4.51
CA VAL A 16 17.38 29.95 -4.34
C VAL A 16 16.61 28.95 -5.22
N SER A 17 17.12 28.60 -6.40
CA SER A 17 16.52 27.57 -7.25
C SER A 17 16.66 26.15 -6.68
N ILE A 18 17.71 25.91 -5.88
CA ILE A 18 17.90 24.63 -5.17
C ILE A 18 17.00 24.54 -3.93
N LEU A 19 16.63 25.68 -3.32
CA LEU A 19 15.73 25.74 -2.16
C LEU A 19 14.25 25.57 -2.52
N SER A 20 13.89 25.62 -3.79
CA SER A 20 12.53 25.36 -4.29
C SER A 20 12.31 23.92 -4.73
N MET A 21 13.16 22.98 -4.39
CA MET A 21 12.74 21.58 -4.32
C MET A 21 11.72 21.49 -3.18
N SER A 22 10.47 21.80 -3.49
CA SER A 22 9.36 21.41 -2.63
C SER A 22 9.58 19.95 -2.29
N THR A 23 9.84 19.67 -1.02
CA THR A 23 9.80 18.33 -0.45
C THR A 23 8.34 17.85 -0.57
N GLN A 24 7.93 17.55 -1.77
CA GLN A 24 6.74 16.74 -1.96
C GLN A 24 7.18 15.37 -1.44
N ALA A 25 6.81 15.09 -0.20
CA ALA A 25 6.72 13.72 0.24
C ALA A 25 5.91 13.03 -0.87
N GLN A 26 6.59 12.20 -1.67
CA GLN A 26 5.97 11.54 -2.81
C GLN A 26 4.82 10.70 -2.26
N ASN A 27 3.62 11.21 -2.41
CA ASN A 27 2.43 10.53 -1.98
C ASN A 27 2.18 9.39 -2.96
N ARG A 28 2.62 8.19 -2.59
CA ARG A 28 2.11 6.97 -3.21
C ARG A 28 0.64 6.83 -2.85
N GLY A 29 -0.07 5.91 -3.51
CA GLY A 29 -1.40 5.50 -3.09
C GLY A 29 -1.43 5.08 -1.61
N VAL A 30 -2.61 5.13 -1.04
CA VAL A 30 -2.80 4.86 0.40
C VAL A 30 -2.85 3.36 0.72
N TYR A 31 -3.03 2.51 -0.28
CA TYR A 31 -3.04 1.06 -0.11
C TYR A 31 -1.64 0.52 0.23
N PRO A 32 -1.49 -0.23 1.33
CA PRO A 32 -0.22 -0.89 1.65
C PRO A 32 -0.01 -2.09 0.70
N LEU A 33 0.84 -1.91 -0.31
CA LEU A 33 1.07 -2.86 -1.40
C LEU A 33 1.48 -4.26 -0.93
N GLY A 34 0.95 -5.29 -1.58
CA GLY A 34 1.23 -6.68 -1.28
C GLY A 34 0.39 -7.27 -0.14
N MET A 35 -0.42 -6.44 0.55
CA MET A 35 -1.21 -6.92 1.69
C MET A 35 -2.22 -7.98 1.30
N SER A 36 -2.88 -7.82 0.16
CA SER A 36 -3.90 -8.74 -0.37
C SER A 36 -3.36 -9.72 -1.41
N ALA A 37 -2.05 -9.89 -1.57
CA ALA A 37 -1.47 -10.72 -2.63
C ALA A 37 -1.89 -12.20 -2.56
N THR A 38 -2.11 -12.75 -1.37
CA THR A 38 -2.45 -14.17 -1.19
C THR A 38 -3.92 -14.37 -0.81
N ASN A 39 -4.57 -15.36 -1.42
CA ASN A 39 -5.98 -15.71 -1.16
C ASN A 39 -6.95 -14.52 -1.30
N SER A 40 -6.69 -13.63 -2.24
CA SER A 40 -7.36 -12.33 -2.40
C SER A 40 -8.88 -12.42 -2.55
N GLY A 41 -9.38 -13.48 -3.20
CA GLY A 41 -10.80 -13.73 -3.41
C GLY A 41 -11.50 -14.46 -2.27
N VAL A 42 -10.75 -14.97 -1.28
CA VAL A 42 -11.32 -15.85 -0.26
C VAL A 42 -12.00 -15.03 0.82
N THR A 43 -13.30 -15.31 1.04
CA THR A 43 -14.05 -14.79 2.17
C THR A 43 -13.94 -15.76 3.34
N PRO A 44 -13.60 -15.30 4.56
CA PRO A 44 -13.59 -16.14 5.76
C PRO A 44 -14.96 -16.82 6.03
N ALA A 45 -14.97 -17.77 6.93
CA ALA A 45 -16.21 -18.34 7.43
C ALA A 45 -17.08 -17.27 8.13
N PRO A 46 -18.42 -17.43 8.16
CA PRO A 46 -19.29 -16.52 8.90
C PRO A 46 -18.90 -16.37 10.37
N GLY A 47 -18.97 -15.14 10.87
CA GLY A 47 -18.55 -14.75 12.21
C GLY A 47 -17.56 -13.59 12.19
N PHE A 48 -16.82 -13.44 13.26
CA PHE A 48 -15.79 -12.42 13.38
C PHE A 48 -14.41 -13.03 13.13
N THR A 49 -13.56 -12.27 12.50
CA THR A 49 -12.13 -12.56 12.31
C THR A 49 -11.32 -11.34 12.67
N TYR A 50 -10.38 -11.49 13.57
CA TYR A 50 -9.35 -10.48 13.83
C TYR A 50 -8.11 -10.82 13.00
N VAL A 51 -7.52 -9.79 12.38
CA VAL A 51 -6.27 -9.88 11.61
C VAL A 51 -5.34 -8.78 12.10
N ASN A 52 -4.12 -9.16 12.46
CA ASN A 52 -3.03 -8.22 12.68
C ASN A 52 -2.02 -8.36 11.55
N GLN A 53 -1.55 -7.23 11.03
CA GLN A 53 -0.56 -7.18 9.96
C GLN A 53 0.50 -6.12 10.30
N LEU A 54 1.74 -6.58 10.39
CA LEU A 54 2.92 -5.73 10.53
C LEU A 54 3.59 -5.57 9.17
N LEU A 55 3.81 -4.34 8.77
CA LEU A 55 4.45 -3.96 7.53
C LEU A 55 5.67 -3.12 7.82
N PHE A 56 6.79 -3.51 7.24
CA PHE A 56 8.02 -2.74 7.21
C PHE A 56 8.41 -2.45 5.77
N TYR A 57 8.54 -1.17 5.44
CA TYR A 57 9.16 -0.68 4.21
C TYR A 57 10.51 -0.04 4.53
N SER A 58 11.51 -0.31 3.69
CA SER A 58 12.76 0.43 3.64
C SER A 58 13.12 0.72 2.19
N ARG A 59 13.28 1.99 1.85
CA ARG A 59 13.53 2.48 0.49
C ARG A 59 14.64 3.52 0.54
N ASP A 60 15.72 3.25 -0.17
CA ASP A 60 16.97 4.00 -0.13
C ASP A 60 17.39 4.56 -1.49
N HIS A 61 16.61 4.33 -2.55
CA HIS A 61 16.92 4.77 -3.89
C HIS A 61 15.79 5.64 -4.46
N ALA A 62 15.95 6.96 -4.44
CA ALA A 62 15.06 7.87 -5.14
C ALA A 62 15.24 7.73 -6.66
N LYS A 63 14.13 7.61 -7.40
CA LYS A 63 14.08 7.40 -8.85
C LYS A 63 13.46 8.59 -9.55
N ASP A 64 14.02 8.97 -10.72
CA ASP A 64 13.42 9.93 -11.64
C ASP A 64 12.25 9.31 -12.44
N ASP A 65 11.71 10.08 -13.37
CA ASP A 65 10.62 9.68 -14.28
C ASP A 65 11.04 8.60 -15.30
N ALA A 66 12.32 8.50 -15.60
CA ALA A 66 12.92 7.47 -16.46
C ALA A 66 13.33 6.20 -15.67
N GLY A 67 13.30 6.24 -14.33
CA GLY A 67 13.68 5.14 -13.45
C GLY A 67 15.16 5.10 -13.09
N HIS A 68 15.94 6.13 -13.44
CA HIS A 68 17.33 6.23 -13.01
C HIS A 68 17.39 6.63 -11.53
N THR A 69 18.42 6.15 -10.83
CA THR A 69 18.66 6.58 -9.44
C THR A 69 19.18 8.02 -9.44
N LEU A 70 18.54 8.87 -8.64
CA LEU A 70 18.98 10.26 -8.46
C LEU A 70 20.34 10.30 -7.76
N THR A 71 21.15 11.32 -8.10
CA THR A 71 22.47 11.54 -7.50
C THR A 71 22.37 11.85 -6.00
N VAL A 72 21.30 12.56 -5.61
CA VAL A 72 20.95 12.82 -4.22
C VAL A 72 19.77 11.93 -3.89
N THR A 73 19.95 11.06 -2.94
CA THR A 73 18.94 10.13 -2.46
C THR A 73 18.70 10.33 -0.95
N GLY A 74 18.20 9.35 -0.27
CA GLY A 74 17.93 9.35 1.15
C GLY A 74 17.19 8.06 1.50
N GLU A 75 16.74 7.95 2.73
CA GLU A 75 15.95 6.81 3.19
C GLU A 75 14.51 7.22 3.45
N ASN A 76 13.58 6.40 2.98
CA ASN A 76 12.19 6.43 3.39
C ASN A 76 11.83 5.08 3.99
N TYR A 77 11.60 5.02 5.30
CA TYR A 77 11.08 3.83 5.93
C TYR A 77 9.69 4.07 6.54
N VAL A 78 8.89 3.02 6.56
CA VAL A 78 7.58 2.99 7.20
C VAL A 78 7.46 1.68 7.96
N LEU A 79 7.11 1.78 9.24
CA LEU A 79 6.64 0.66 10.05
C LEU A 79 5.15 0.88 10.31
N MET A 80 4.30 -0.10 10.01
CA MET A 80 2.86 0.00 10.21
C MET A 80 2.33 -1.28 10.87
N ASP A 81 1.54 -1.10 11.92
CA ASP A 81 0.77 -2.14 12.60
C ASP A 81 -0.72 -1.94 12.33
N MET A 82 -1.31 -2.83 11.55
CA MET A 82 -2.71 -2.75 11.14
C MET A 82 -3.55 -3.77 11.90
N ASN A 83 -4.50 -3.27 12.67
CA ASN A 83 -5.43 -4.03 13.47
C ASN A 83 -6.78 -4.05 12.77
N THR A 84 -7.18 -5.19 12.24
CA THR A 84 -8.35 -5.36 11.39
C THR A 84 -9.37 -6.27 12.04
N LEU A 85 -10.61 -5.80 12.12
CA LEU A 85 -11.77 -6.62 12.48
C LEU A 85 -12.65 -6.80 11.25
N ALA A 86 -12.90 -8.07 10.89
CA ALA A 86 -13.79 -8.45 9.81
C ALA A 86 -15.01 -9.18 10.38
N TRP A 87 -16.19 -8.85 9.88
CA TRP A 87 -17.42 -9.57 10.13
C TRP A 87 -17.98 -10.12 8.83
N VAL A 88 -18.44 -11.38 8.83
CA VAL A 88 -19.01 -12.09 7.69
C VAL A 88 -20.41 -12.59 8.06
N SER A 89 -21.40 -12.31 7.21
CA SER A 89 -22.77 -12.74 7.39
C SER A 89 -22.92 -14.28 7.28
N LYS A 90 -23.87 -14.85 8.02
CA LYS A 90 -24.32 -16.24 7.82
C LYS A 90 -25.20 -16.35 6.57
N GLU A 91 -25.99 -15.32 6.32
CA GLU A 91 -26.92 -15.28 5.20
C GLU A 91 -26.18 -15.12 3.86
N LYS A 92 -26.80 -15.66 2.81
CA LYS A 92 -26.31 -15.58 1.44
C LYS A 92 -27.13 -14.56 0.65
N PHE A 93 -26.43 -13.76 -0.14
CA PHE A 93 -26.99 -12.71 -0.98
C PHE A 93 -26.61 -12.96 -2.45
N LEU A 94 -27.23 -12.27 -3.38
CA LEU A 94 -26.84 -12.11 -4.79
C LEU A 94 -26.07 -13.32 -5.39
N GLY A 95 -26.75 -14.42 -5.64
CA GLY A 95 -26.12 -15.61 -6.24
C GLY A 95 -25.22 -16.41 -5.28
N GLY A 96 -25.48 -16.32 -3.97
CA GLY A 96 -24.81 -17.10 -2.93
C GLY A 96 -23.53 -16.47 -2.39
N ALA A 97 -23.37 -15.15 -2.49
CA ALA A 97 -22.34 -14.41 -1.81
C ALA A 97 -22.58 -14.32 -0.31
N ASN A 98 -21.51 -14.30 0.49
CA ASN A 98 -21.58 -13.75 1.84
C ASN A 98 -21.36 -12.23 1.78
N PHE A 99 -22.15 -11.50 2.54
CA PHE A 99 -21.88 -10.11 2.83
C PHE A 99 -20.85 -10.01 3.96
N SER A 100 -19.95 -9.04 3.89
CA SER A 100 -18.95 -8.79 4.92
C SER A 100 -18.71 -7.30 5.08
N ALA A 101 -18.28 -6.92 6.28
CA ALA A 101 -17.80 -5.56 6.58
C ALA A 101 -16.47 -5.66 7.36
N VAL A 102 -15.58 -4.72 7.11
CA VAL A 102 -14.23 -4.71 7.69
C VAL A 102 -13.87 -3.29 8.14
N ALA A 103 -13.21 -3.20 9.29
CA ALA A 103 -12.58 -1.99 9.78
C ALA A 103 -11.12 -2.27 10.14
N THR A 104 -10.21 -1.41 9.69
CA THR A 104 -8.77 -1.46 9.98
C THR A 104 -8.32 -0.19 10.68
N LEU A 105 -7.69 -0.33 11.84
CA LEU A 105 -7.16 0.74 12.66
C LEU A 105 -5.62 0.62 12.69
N PRO A 106 -4.90 1.44 11.94
CA PRO A 106 -3.45 1.33 11.83
C PRO A 106 -2.73 2.27 12.79
N PHE A 107 -1.59 1.81 13.29
CA PHE A 107 -0.56 2.64 13.91
C PHE A 107 0.65 2.61 13.00
N ALA A 108 1.24 3.76 12.73
CA ALA A 108 2.39 3.85 11.85
C ALA A 108 3.49 4.72 12.44
N ARG A 109 4.71 4.45 12.00
CA ARG A 109 5.87 5.31 12.17
C ARG A 109 6.57 5.40 10.82
N ASN A 110 6.88 6.61 10.41
CA ASN A 110 7.60 6.88 9.18
C ASN A 110 8.86 7.71 9.46
N ASN A 111 9.78 7.69 8.53
CA ASN A 111 10.93 8.57 8.47
C ASN A 111 11.30 8.84 7.02
N LEU A 112 11.69 10.07 6.73
CA LEU A 112 12.26 10.49 5.46
C LEU A 112 13.54 11.26 5.73
N THR A 113 14.64 10.82 5.13
CA THR A 113 15.94 11.49 5.20
C THR A 113 16.42 11.89 3.81
N SER A 114 17.39 12.74 3.75
CA SER A 114 18.16 13.07 2.56
C SER A 114 19.65 12.99 2.87
N ASP A 115 20.44 12.53 1.94
CA ASP A 115 21.91 12.45 2.06
C ASP A 115 22.55 13.83 2.26
N ILE A 116 21.87 14.91 1.84
CA ILE A 116 22.38 16.30 1.99
C ILE A 116 21.77 16.98 3.23
N GLN A 117 20.46 16.85 3.44
CA GLN A 117 19.72 17.60 4.46
C GLN A 117 19.57 16.85 5.80
N GLY A 118 19.92 15.55 5.84
CA GLY A 118 19.66 14.71 6.99
C GLY A 118 18.17 14.42 7.17
N ASN A 119 17.65 14.51 8.38
CA ASN A 119 16.23 14.26 8.66
C ASN A 119 15.34 15.35 8.04
N ILE A 120 14.44 14.95 7.13
CA ILE A 120 13.44 15.82 6.50
C ILE A 120 12.12 15.75 7.27
N SER A 121 11.64 14.54 7.50
CA SER A 121 10.39 14.32 8.22
C SER A 121 10.40 12.99 8.96
N GLY A 122 9.55 12.86 9.96
CA GLY A 122 9.34 11.60 10.67
C GLY A 122 8.29 11.77 11.75
N GLY A 123 7.31 10.87 11.77
CA GLY A 123 6.23 10.88 12.73
C GLY A 123 5.82 9.48 13.16
N GLY A 124 5.06 9.41 14.23
CA GLY A 124 4.49 8.16 14.71
C GLY A 124 3.18 8.38 15.44
N GLY A 125 2.32 7.38 15.41
CA GLY A 125 1.03 7.38 16.07
C GLY A 125 -0.07 6.69 15.27
N PHE A 126 -1.31 7.04 15.58
CA PHE A 126 -2.48 6.55 14.88
C PHE A 126 -2.51 7.11 13.45
N ALA A 127 -2.65 6.24 12.47
CA ALA A 127 -2.68 6.59 11.05
C ALA A 127 -4.12 6.59 10.49
N ASP A 128 -4.27 6.73 9.18
CA ASP A 128 -5.58 6.80 8.55
C ASP A 128 -6.29 5.46 8.60
N SER A 129 -7.51 5.45 9.10
CA SER A 129 -8.34 4.26 9.25
C SER A 129 -8.98 3.85 7.93
N TYR A 130 -9.00 2.54 7.65
CA TYR A 130 -9.60 2.00 6.44
C TYR A 130 -10.85 1.18 6.75
N TYR A 131 -11.93 1.50 6.06
CA TYR A 131 -13.23 0.86 6.22
C TYR A 131 -13.70 0.26 4.90
N MET A 132 -14.17 -0.97 4.94
CA MET A 132 -14.81 -1.66 3.83
C MET A 132 -16.22 -2.07 4.28
N PRO A 133 -17.23 -1.16 4.19
CA PRO A 133 -18.58 -1.45 4.65
C PRO A 133 -19.33 -2.44 3.75
N PHE A 134 -18.89 -2.61 2.49
CA PHE A 134 -19.56 -3.46 1.52
C PHE A 134 -18.57 -4.39 0.85
N ILE A 135 -18.62 -5.66 1.23
CA ILE A 135 -17.91 -6.75 0.59
C ILE A 135 -18.89 -7.85 0.24
N LEU A 136 -18.93 -8.24 -1.01
CA LEU A 136 -19.63 -9.44 -1.47
C LEU A 136 -18.60 -10.50 -1.87
N GLY A 137 -18.69 -11.68 -1.29
CA GLY A 137 -17.73 -12.74 -1.52
C GLY A 137 -18.36 -14.06 -1.91
N TRP A 138 -17.97 -14.61 -3.05
CA TRP A 138 -18.40 -15.89 -3.60
C TRP A 138 -17.27 -16.91 -3.47
N ASN A 139 -17.39 -17.85 -2.56
CA ASN A 139 -16.48 -18.98 -2.46
C ASN A 139 -17.09 -20.19 -3.21
N ARG A 140 -16.44 -20.61 -4.30
CA ARG A 140 -16.80 -21.79 -5.09
C ARG A 140 -15.65 -22.80 -5.02
N GLU A 141 -15.90 -24.00 -5.54
CA GLU A 141 -14.94 -25.10 -5.50
C GLU A 141 -13.58 -24.74 -6.13
N ARG A 142 -13.61 -24.11 -7.32
CA ARG A 142 -12.41 -23.79 -8.11
C ARG A 142 -12.06 -22.31 -8.16
N VAL A 143 -12.93 -21.45 -7.63
CA VAL A 143 -12.71 -20.00 -7.65
C VAL A 143 -13.37 -19.35 -6.45
N ALA A 144 -12.68 -18.36 -5.89
CA ALA A 144 -13.25 -17.44 -4.93
C ALA A 144 -13.08 -16.01 -5.45
N ILE A 145 -14.13 -15.19 -5.31
CA ILE A 145 -14.15 -13.81 -5.80
C ILE A 145 -14.71 -12.90 -4.72
N ARG A 146 -14.15 -11.72 -4.57
CA ARG A 146 -14.71 -10.63 -3.76
C ARG A 146 -14.88 -9.38 -4.60
N ALA A 147 -15.99 -8.69 -4.43
CA ALA A 147 -16.22 -7.32 -4.88
C ALA A 147 -16.33 -6.43 -3.65
N ILE A 148 -15.63 -5.32 -3.63
CA ILE A 148 -15.38 -4.53 -2.42
C ILE A 148 -15.53 -3.05 -2.74
N TYR A 149 -16.28 -2.33 -1.91
CA TYR A 149 -16.21 -0.89 -1.78
C TYR A 149 -15.64 -0.55 -0.40
N GLY A 150 -14.73 0.39 -0.36
CA GLY A 150 -14.12 0.88 0.86
C GLY A 150 -13.78 2.36 0.81
N PHE A 151 -13.37 2.89 1.94
CA PHE A 151 -12.83 4.24 2.04
C PHE A 151 -11.81 4.34 3.15
N LEU A 152 -10.81 5.19 2.93
CA LEU A 152 -9.85 5.61 3.95
C LEU A 152 -10.29 6.96 4.48
N ALA A 153 -10.43 7.03 5.80
CA ALA A 153 -10.74 8.25 6.52
C ALA A 153 -9.44 8.89 7.03
N PRO A 154 -9.24 10.20 6.86
CA PRO A 154 -8.04 10.91 7.31
C PRO A 154 -8.06 11.11 8.83
N THR A 155 -7.95 10.02 9.59
CA THR A 155 -7.98 10.00 11.06
C THR A 155 -6.58 10.15 11.68
N GLY A 156 -5.55 9.97 10.89
CA GLY A 156 -4.17 10.18 11.28
C GLY A 156 -3.83 11.67 11.36
N ARG A 157 -2.81 12.00 12.17
CA ARG A 157 -2.35 13.38 12.28
C ARG A 157 -1.83 13.87 10.94
N PHE A 158 -2.40 14.99 10.47
CA PHE A 158 -1.94 15.73 9.31
C PHE A 158 -1.99 17.22 9.56
N VAL A 159 -0.91 17.93 9.25
CA VAL A 159 -0.80 19.39 9.23
C VAL A 159 -0.08 19.78 7.95
N ALA A 160 -0.66 20.69 7.16
CA ALA A 160 -0.02 21.18 5.94
C ALA A 160 1.34 21.82 6.25
N GLY A 161 2.41 21.34 5.59
CA GLY A 161 3.78 21.76 5.88
C GLY A 161 4.40 21.15 7.14
N GLY A 162 3.67 20.32 7.88
CA GLY A 162 4.19 19.59 9.05
C GLY A 162 5.19 18.51 8.65
N ASN A 163 6.18 18.29 9.51
CA ASN A 163 7.24 17.29 9.28
C ASN A 163 7.05 15.99 10.10
N ASP A 164 5.93 15.86 10.81
CA ASP A 164 5.62 14.71 11.67
C ASP A 164 4.26 14.05 11.33
N ASN A 165 3.79 14.27 10.11
CA ASN A 165 2.53 13.72 9.59
C ASN A 165 2.57 12.19 9.52
N VAL A 166 1.47 11.56 9.95
CA VAL A 166 1.23 10.11 9.87
C VAL A 166 0.03 9.80 8.98
N GLY A 167 -0.93 10.73 8.91
CA GLY A 167 -2.09 10.67 8.02
C GLY A 167 -1.83 11.34 6.67
N SER A 168 -2.70 11.07 5.70
CA SER A 168 -2.66 11.62 4.34
C SER A 168 -3.27 13.02 4.23
N GLY A 169 -4.19 13.37 5.17
CA GLY A 169 -4.92 14.63 5.13
C GLY A 169 -6.02 14.70 4.05
N TYR A 170 -6.43 13.57 3.47
CA TYR A 170 -7.52 13.50 2.50
C TYR A 170 -8.28 12.18 2.59
N TRP A 171 -9.56 12.24 2.22
CA TRP A 171 -10.39 11.06 2.04
C TRP A 171 -10.01 10.31 0.76
N THR A 172 -10.03 8.98 0.81
CA THR A 172 -9.87 8.15 -0.38
C THR A 172 -11.02 7.15 -0.46
N ASN A 173 -11.76 7.15 -1.57
CA ASN A 173 -12.70 6.09 -1.87
C ASN A 173 -12.03 5.01 -2.69
N THR A 174 -12.40 3.75 -2.48
CA THR A 174 -11.81 2.62 -3.19
C THR A 174 -12.86 1.68 -3.75
N VAL A 175 -12.62 1.22 -4.96
CA VAL A 175 -13.33 0.08 -5.55
C VAL A 175 -12.30 -0.99 -5.84
N SER A 176 -12.54 -2.19 -5.34
CA SER A 176 -11.57 -3.27 -5.48
C SER A 176 -12.23 -4.63 -5.69
N SER A 177 -11.45 -5.55 -6.21
CA SER A 177 -11.85 -6.94 -6.39
C SER A 177 -10.70 -7.89 -6.11
N GLY A 178 -11.01 -9.02 -5.51
CA GLY A 178 -10.06 -10.10 -5.27
C GLY A 178 -10.52 -11.38 -5.95
N GLN A 179 -9.60 -12.09 -6.60
CA GLN A 179 -9.84 -13.39 -7.21
C GLN A 179 -8.83 -14.39 -6.69
N THR A 180 -9.28 -15.63 -6.50
CA THR A 180 -8.42 -16.77 -6.15
C THR A 180 -8.87 -17.97 -6.97
N PHE A 181 -7.96 -18.54 -7.76
CA PHE A 181 -8.20 -19.67 -8.63
C PHE A 181 -7.44 -20.89 -8.10
N TYR A 182 -8.15 -22.00 -7.95
CA TYR A 182 -7.60 -23.29 -7.54
C TYR A 182 -7.36 -24.14 -8.79
N LEU A 183 -6.11 -24.19 -9.29
CA LEU A 183 -5.78 -24.78 -10.58
C LEU A 183 -5.75 -26.31 -10.57
N LYS A 184 -5.62 -26.94 -9.39
CA LYS A 184 -5.65 -28.40 -9.23
C LYS A 184 -6.77 -28.81 -8.32
N GLU A 185 -7.37 -29.97 -8.55
CA GLU A 185 -8.50 -30.51 -7.80
C GLU A 185 -8.25 -30.56 -6.28
N ASN A 186 -7.03 -30.87 -5.87
CA ASN A 186 -6.63 -30.87 -4.47
C ASN A 186 -6.22 -29.49 -3.92
N LYS A 187 -6.46 -28.42 -4.67
CA LYS A 187 -6.10 -27.04 -4.32
C LYS A 187 -4.60 -26.85 -3.98
N ARG A 188 -3.74 -27.65 -4.62
CA ARG A 188 -2.28 -27.59 -4.38
C ARG A 188 -1.60 -26.41 -5.07
N LEU A 189 -2.20 -25.84 -6.11
CA LEU A 189 -1.70 -24.65 -6.79
C LEU A 189 -2.81 -23.62 -6.80
N VAL A 190 -2.48 -22.44 -6.28
CA VAL A 190 -3.42 -21.34 -6.08
C VAL A 190 -2.85 -20.09 -6.74
N LEU A 191 -3.61 -19.49 -7.65
CA LEU A 191 -3.33 -18.16 -8.17
C LEU A 191 -4.26 -17.17 -7.52
N SER A 192 -3.75 -16.00 -7.14
CA SER A 192 -4.58 -14.92 -6.63
C SER A 192 -4.20 -13.61 -7.29
N ALA A 193 -5.20 -12.75 -7.49
CA ALA A 193 -5.05 -11.37 -7.92
C ALA A 193 -5.99 -10.49 -7.12
N PHE A 194 -5.53 -9.31 -6.77
CA PHE A 194 -6.30 -8.24 -6.14
C PHE A 194 -6.08 -6.96 -6.90
N GLN A 195 -7.14 -6.31 -7.31
CA GLN A 195 -7.09 -5.01 -7.98
C GLN A 195 -7.83 -4.00 -7.12
N MET A 196 -7.28 -2.78 -7.03
CA MET A 196 -7.91 -1.65 -6.37
C MET A 196 -7.73 -0.41 -7.23
N TYR A 197 -8.76 0.42 -7.27
CA TYR A 197 -8.67 1.78 -7.79
C TYR A 197 -8.98 2.75 -6.66
N GLU A 198 -8.07 3.70 -6.45
CA GLU A 198 -8.14 4.71 -5.39
C GLU A 198 -8.53 6.06 -5.99
N PHE A 199 -9.61 6.66 -5.45
CA PHE A 199 -10.10 7.99 -5.79
C PHE A 199 -9.77 8.92 -4.64
N HIS A 200 -8.75 9.75 -4.80
CA HIS A 200 -8.26 10.63 -3.75
C HIS A 200 -8.97 11.98 -3.75
N GLY A 201 -9.32 12.44 -2.56
CA GLY A 201 -9.82 13.79 -2.32
C GLY A 201 -8.70 14.82 -2.38
N VAL A 202 -9.10 16.08 -2.17
CA VAL A 202 -8.17 17.21 -2.02
C VAL A 202 -7.59 17.19 -0.60
N GLN A 203 -6.28 17.34 -0.50
CA GLN A 203 -5.56 17.36 0.77
C GLN A 203 -5.83 18.63 1.54
N GLU A 204 -6.19 18.47 2.81
CA GLU A 204 -6.52 19.55 3.72
C GLU A 204 -5.35 20.54 3.88
N GLY A 205 -5.64 21.83 3.85
CA GLY A 205 -4.66 22.91 4.04
C GLY A 205 -3.67 23.11 2.89
N THR A 206 -3.52 22.18 1.95
CA THR A 206 -2.65 22.34 0.77
C THR A 206 -3.43 22.65 -0.50
N GLY A 207 -4.67 22.17 -0.61
CA GLY A 207 -5.47 22.24 -1.82
C GLY A 207 -4.99 21.31 -2.95
N ILE A 208 -4.04 20.39 -2.67
CA ILE A 208 -3.48 19.45 -3.65
C ILE A 208 -4.35 18.20 -3.72
N ASN A 209 -4.71 17.79 -4.94
CA ASN A 209 -5.22 16.45 -5.23
C ASN A 209 -4.06 15.61 -5.78
N PRO A 210 -3.68 14.48 -5.13
CA PRO A 210 -2.51 13.68 -5.52
C PRO A 210 -2.70 12.88 -6.83
N GLY A 211 -3.91 12.92 -7.41
CA GLY A 211 -4.28 12.08 -8.54
C GLY A 211 -4.71 10.68 -8.08
N GLU A 212 -5.41 9.94 -8.95
CA GLU A 212 -5.89 8.60 -8.66
C GLU A 212 -4.81 7.55 -8.88
N THR A 213 -5.00 6.40 -8.23
CA THR A 213 -4.04 5.29 -8.23
C THR A 213 -4.72 3.97 -8.59
N PHE A 214 -4.02 3.14 -9.32
CA PHE A 214 -4.35 1.74 -9.56
C PHE A 214 -3.33 0.83 -8.89
N ASP A 215 -3.82 -0.16 -8.15
CA ASP A 215 -3.04 -1.19 -7.44
C ASP A 215 -3.36 -2.57 -7.97
N LEU A 216 -2.33 -3.40 -8.06
CA LEU A 216 -2.43 -4.81 -8.40
C LEU A 216 -1.50 -5.61 -7.49
N ASP A 217 -2.08 -6.50 -6.68
CA ASP A 217 -1.32 -7.56 -5.99
C ASP A 217 -1.59 -8.90 -6.66
N TYR A 218 -0.59 -9.77 -6.68
CA TYR A 218 -0.75 -11.11 -7.26
C TYR A 218 0.12 -12.15 -6.57
N SER A 219 -0.28 -13.42 -6.70
CA SER A 219 0.50 -14.55 -6.18
C SER A 219 0.27 -15.84 -6.93
N MET A 220 1.29 -16.70 -6.86
CA MET A 220 1.23 -18.12 -7.22
C MET A 220 1.76 -18.95 -6.06
N MET A 221 0.85 -19.60 -5.33
CA MET A 221 1.16 -20.33 -4.10
C MET A 221 1.02 -21.84 -4.28
N GLY A 222 2.03 -22.59 -3.85
CA GLY A 222 2.02 -24.04 -3.80
C GLY A 222 1.75 -24.56 -2.39
N SER A 223 0.90 -25.59 -2.25
CA SER A 223 0.69 -26.28 -0.96
C SER A 223 1.81 -27.29 -0.75
N LEU A 224 2.67 -27.05 0.23
CA LEU A 224 3.80 -27.90 0.61
C LEU A 224 3.35 -29.03 1.56
N LEU A 225 2.49 -28.70 2.50
CA LEU A 225 1.92 -29.64 3.46
C LEU A 225 0.46 -29.33 3.72
N ARG A 226 -0.39 -30.35 3.77
CA ARG A 226 -1.80 -30.21 4.08
C ARG A 226 -2.29 -31.39 4.90
N THR A 227 -2.60 -31.11 6.17
CA THR A 227 -3.25 -32.01 7.11
C THR A 227 -4.53 -31.38 7.67
N ASN A 228 -5.29 -32.10 8.44
CA ASN A 228 -6.50 -31.58 9.11
C ASN A 228 -6.18 -30.55 10.20
N SER A 229 -4.94 -30.51 10.71
CA SER A 229 -4.53 -29.61 11.80
C SER A 229 -3.53 -28.53 11.37
N PHE A 230 -2.86 -28.72 10.23
CA PHE A 230 -1.83 -27.81 9.76
C PHE A 230 -1.76 -27.79 8.23
N GLN A 231 -1.66 -26.61 7.67
CA GLN A 231 -1.46 -26.37 6.25
C GLN A 231 -0.32 -25.39 6.05
N LEU A 232 0.60 -25.69 5.12
CA LEU A 232 1.74 -24.86 4.75
C LEU A 232 1.70 -24.60 3.25
N GLN A 233 1.76 -23.35 2.88
CA GLN A 233 1.88 -22.89 1.49
C GLN A 233 3.08 -21.97 1.36
N ALA A 234 3.77 -22.07 0.24
CA ALA A 234 4.81 -21.13 -0.15
C ALA A 234 4.72 -20.83 -1.64
N GLY A 235 5.20 -19.66 -2.05
CA GLY A 235 5.17 -19.31 -3.46
C GLY A 235 5.66 -17.89 -3.75
N LEU A 236 5.45 -17.50 -5.00
CA LEU A 236 5.80 -16.17 -5.50
C LEU A 236 4.66 -15.20 -5.25
N VAL A 237 5.03 -13.97 -4.94
CA VAL A 237 4.13 -12.84 -4.78
C VAL A 237 4.69 -11.62 -5.50
N GLY A 238 3.83 -10.71 -5.89
CA GLY A 238 4.23 -9.44 -6.47
C GLY A 238 3.15 -8.39 -6.31
N TYR A 239 3.53 -7.16 -6.59
CA TYR A 239 2.60 -6.04 -6.67
C TYR A 239 3.03 -5.02 -7.71
N GLU A 240 2.05 -4.24 -8.16
CA GLU A 240 2.23 -3.06 -8.98
C GLU A 240 1.36 -1.93 -8.46
N GLN A 241 1.85 -0.70 -8.55
CA GLN A 241 1.08 0.51 -8.29
C GLN A 241 1.38 1.54 -9.36
N ARG A 242 0.34 2.20 -9.85
CA ARG A 242 0.45 3.22 -10.90
C ARG A 242 -0.43 4.42 -10.55
N GLN A 243 0.16 5.60 -10.51
CA GLN A 243 -0.64 6.82 -10.56
C GLN A 243 -1.25 6.97 -11.96
N THR A 244 -2.56 7.06 -12.03
CA THR A 244 -3.31 7.04 -13.31
C THR A 244 -3.70 8.42 -13.79
N THR A 245 -3.92 9.37 -12.88
CA THR A 245 -4.22 10.76 -13.20
C THR A 245 -3.17 11.71 -12.62
N ALA A 246 -3.13 12.91 -13.16
CA ALA A 246 -2.15 13.93 -12.79
C ALA A 246 -2.40 14.47 -11.37
N THR A 247 -1.33 14.78 -10.64
CA THR A 247 -1.38 15.60 -9.42
C THR A 247 -1.81 17.03 -9.80
N LYS A 248 -2.74 17.63 -9.06
CA LYS A 248 -3.29 18.95 -9.33
C LYS A 248 -3.36 19.78 -8.05
N GLY A 249 -3.22 21.08 -8.18
CA GLY A 249 -3.40 22.00 -7.05
C GLY A 249 -2.47 23.19 -7.09
N PRO A 250 -2.57 24.07 -6.07
CA PRO A 250 -1.71 25.24 -5.97
C PRO A 250 -0.23 24.87 -5.92
N GLY A 251 0.61 25.55 -6.71
CA GLY A 251 2.05 25.37 -6.72
C GLY A 251 2.55 24.13 -7.47
N ILE A 252 1.67 23.31 -8.03
CA ILE A 252 2.07 22.16 -8.87
C ILE A 252 2.39 22.68 -10.26
N SER A 253 3.65 22.50 -10.69
CA SER A 253 4.07 22.82 -12.06
C SER A 253 3.49 21.83 -13.06
N GLU A 254 3.41 22.21 -14.33
CA GLU A 254 2.95 21.32 -15.41
C GLU A 254 3.82 20.05 -15.49
N THR A 255 5.13 20.19 -15.39
CA THR A 255 6.07 19.05 -15.37
C THR A 255 5.79 18.13 -14.18
N ALA A 256 5.71 18.67 -12.95
CA ALA A 256 5.43 17.88 -11.76
C ALA A 256 4.04 17.21 -11.80
N SER A 257 3.07 17.83 -12.46
CA SER A 257 1.75 17.27 -12.70
C SER A 257 1.79 16.03 -13.62
N MET A 258 2.74 15.97 -14.53
CA MET A 258 2.91 14.87 -15.49
C MET A 258 3.79 13.73 -14.96
N ASP A 259 4.59 13.97 -13.92
CA ASP A 259 5.46 12.98 -13.28
C ASP A 259 4.66 11.98 -12.46
N ARG A 260 4.17 10.94 -13.12
CA ARG A 260 3.38 9.88 -12.49
C ARG A 260 4.28 8.78 -11.97
N TYR A 261 4.14 8.47 -10.70
CA TYR A 261 4.90 7.39 -10.13
C TYR A 261 4.43 6.01 -10.61
N ALA A 262 5.38 5.08 -10.62
CA ALA A 262 5.16 3.68 -10.90
C ALA A 262 6.01 2.83 -9.95
N VAL A 263 5.41 1.78 -9.40
CA VAL A 263 6.05 0.83 -8.48
C VAL A 263 5.82 -0.57 -8.99
N ASN A 264 6.86 -1.41 -8.91
CA ASN A 264 6.78 -2.83 -9.22
C ASN A 264 7.55 -3.62 -8.18
N ALA A 265 7.05 -4.78 -7.78
CA ALA A 265 7.80 -5.67 -6.92
C ALA A 265 7.52 -7.14 -7.19
N LEU A 266 8.54 -7.94 -6.93
CA LEU A 266 8.45 -9.39 -6.86
C LEU A 266 9.06 -9.87 -5.55
N GLY A 267 8.58 -11.02 -5.10
CA GLY A 267 9.02 -11.60 -3.85
C GLY A 267 8.49 -12.99 -3.62
N PHE A 268 8.51 -13.39 -2.37
CA PHE A 268 8.02 -14.70 -1.95
C PHE A 268 7.15 -14.58 -0.68
N ALA A 269 6.29 -15.57 -0.51
CA ALA A 269 5.43 -15.68 0.67
C ALA A 269 5.45 -17.09 1.22
N VAL A 270 5.29 -17.18 2.54
CA VAL A 270 5.00 -18.42 3.26
C VAL A 270 3.79 -18.17 4.15
N THR A 271 2.80 -19.05 4.08
CA THR A 271 1.60 -18.99 4.92
C THR A 271 1.35 -20.31 5.60
N SER A 272 1.04 -20.27 6.89
CA SER A 272 0.68 -21.43 7.69
C SER A 272 -0.73 -21.23 8.23
N ALA A 273 -1.59 -22.23 8.08
CA ALA A 273 -2.92 -22.22 8.66
C ALA A 273 -3.09 -23.37 9.64
N PHE A 274 -3.84 -23.10 10.70
CA PHE A 274 -4.16 -24.01 11.80
C PHE A 274 -5.69 -24.18 11.87
N PRO A 275 -6.28 -25.04 11.01
CA PRO A 275 -7.74 -25.13 10.88
C PRO A 275 -8.48 -25.42 12.20
N LYS A 276 -7.91 -26.26 13.07
CA LYS A 276 -8.50 -26.58 14.39
C LYS A 276 -8.59 -25.37 15.32
N HIS A 277 -7.67 -24.42 15.17
CA HIS A 277 -7.63 -23.19 15.97
C HIS A 277 -8.22 -22.00 15.23
N LYS A 278 -8.71 -22.19 14.00
CA LYS A 278 -9.22 -21.15 13.11
C LYS A 278 -8.23 -19.97 12.99
N ALA A 279 -6.94 -20.26 12.95
CA ALA A 279 -5.87 -19.29 12.99
C ALA A 279 -4.95 -19.46 11.78
N SER A 280 -4.29 -18.38 11.38
CA SER A 280 -3.23 -18.42 10.38
C SER A 280 -2.12 -17.42 10.69
N VAL A 281 -0.94 -17.69 10.15
CA VAL A 281 0.21 -16.74 10.15
C VAL A 281 0.81 -16.70 8.76
N GLY A 282 1.40 -15.57 8.41
CA GLY A 282 2.03 -15.37 7.11
C GLY A 282 3.24 -14.46 7.19
N LEU A 283 4.19 -14.72 6.30
CA LEU A 283 5.36 -13.89 6.04
C LEU A 283 5.43 -13.63 4.54
N LYS A 284 5.65 -12.38 4.14
CA LYS A 284 5.91 -11.99 2.77
C LYS A 284 7.13 -11.08 2.72
N TYR A 285 7.93 -11.24 1.69
CA TYR A 285 9.03 -10.37 1.33
C TYR A 285 8.85 -9.90 -0.11
N PHE A 286 9.07 -8.62 -0.36
CA PHE A 286 9.04 -8.03 -1.69
C PHE A 286 10.30 -7.20 -1.92
N LYS A 287 10.86 -7.29 -3.13
CA LYS A 287 11.90 -6.41 -3.63
C LYS A 287 11.34 -5.58 -4.76
N GLU A 288 11.39 -4.27 -4.63
CA GLU A 288 10.97 -3.33 -5.66
C GLU A 288 12.03 -3.23 -6.78
N PHE A 289 11.58 -3.00 -8.00
CA PHE A 289 12.43 -2.87 -9.19
C PHE A 289 11.75 -2.01 -10.26
N ALA A 290 12.54 -1.33 -11.08
CA ALA A 290 12.06 -0.49 -12.19
C ALA A 290 10.99 0.54 -11.76
N ASP A 291 11.11 1.07 -10.56
CA ASP A 291 10.24 2.12 -10.06
C ASP A 291 10.59 3.45 -10.74
N ARG A 292 9.60 4.34 -10.84
CA ARG A 292 9.75 5.67 -11.45
C ARG A 292 9.06 6.72 -10.60
N SER A 293 9.64 7.93 -10.57
CA SER A 293 9.13 9.10 -9.83
C SER A 293 8.78 8.76 -8.37
N THR A 294 9.58 7.91 -7.70
CA THR A 294 9.37 7.50 -6.31
C THR A 294 10.62 6.84 -5.73
N PHE A 295 10.61 6.53 -4.45
CA PHE A 295 11.65 5.73 -3.82
C PHE A 295 11.45 4.24 -4.12
N GLN A 296 12.54 3.50 -4.33
CA GLN A 296 12.61 2.06 -4.55
C GLN A 296 13.34 1.38 -3.40
N GLY A 297 12.87 0.21 -2.99
CA GLY A 297 13.50 -0.55 -1.91
C GLY A 297 12.96 -1.96 -1.73
N TYR A 298 12.54 -2.31 -0.53
CA TYR A 298 11.95 -3.60 -0.20
C TYR A 298 10.92 -3.48 0.92
N SER A 299 10.07 -4.50 1.05
CA SER A 299 9.16 -4.63 2.19
C SER A 299 9.13 -6.03 2.78
N VAL A 300 8.86 -6.09 4.07
CA VAL A 300 8.61 -7.32 4.82
C VAL A 300 7.26 -7.19 5.51
N GLN A 301 6.44 -8.21 5.41
CA GLN A 301 5.10 -8.23 5.99
C GLN A 301 4.88 -9.49 6.81
N PHE A 302 4.48 -9.32 8.05
CA PHE A 302 4.00 -10.40 8.92
C PHE A 302 2.50 -10.28 9.07
N SER A 303 1.79 -11.39 9.12
CA SER A 303 0.36 -11.40 9.36
C SER A 303 -0.04 -12.52 10.30
N GLY A 304 -1.03 -12.25 11.13
CA GLY A 304 -1.69 -13.24 11.97
C GLY A 304 -3.20 -13.06 11.91
N SER A 305 -3.97 -14.14 11.92
CA SER A 305 -5.43 -14.07 11.98
C SER A 305 -6.01 -15.13 12.92
N ILE A 306 -7.14 -14.80 13.51
CA ILE A 306 -7.95 -15.71 14.32
C ILE A 306 -9.43 -15.43 14.10
N SER A 307 -10.23 -16.49 13.91
CA SER A 307 -11.69 -16.41 13.73
C SER A 307 -12.44 -16.98 14.93
N PHE A 308 -13.57 -16.37 15.25
CA PHE A 308 -14.42 -16.70 16.40
C PHE A 308 -15.75 -17.31 15.99
#